data_eb5035cde69bf4287e0527aff089e762
#
_entry.id   eb5035cde69bf4287e0527aff089e762
#
_cell.length_a   1.000
_cell.length_b   1.000
_cell.length_c   1.000
_cell.angle_alpha   90.00
_cell.angle_beta   90.00
_cell.angle_gamma   90.00
#
_symmetry.space_group_name_H-M   'P 1'
#
loop_
_entity.id
_entity.type
_entity.pdbx_description
1 polymer ?
#
loop_
_entity_poly.entity_id
_entity_poly.type
_entity_poly.pdbx_seq_one_letter_code
_entity_poly.pdbx_strand_id
1 'polypeptide(L)'
;MTVRDQALRARDAALVLAGATRATKDAALHAMADALAKAETAVLDANSHDVARAEENGTGGALIDRLRLSPDRIAGMVDGLRQLAGLPDPVGDIVRGWTNANGVQVRQVRVPFGVVGIIYEARPNVTADAGGICLKSGNAALLRGSSSAAESNGAIVEALQAGLIDAGLPAQAIQLVLGPREITNELMAARGLVDVLVPRGGAGLINTVVRNSQVPVIETGVGNCHLFVDATADQQMALDIKIGRASCRERV
;
A
#
# COMPACT_ATOMS: atom_id res chain seq x y z
N MET A 1 -2.93 -5.87 -20.77
CA MET A 1 -2.37 -6.95 -19.91
C MET A 1 -3.48 -7.35 -18.94
N THR A 2 -3.81 -8.65 -18.81
CA THR A 2 -4.88 -9.13 -17.92
C THR A 2 -4.38 -9.19 -16.45
N VAL A 3 -5.32 -9.22 -15.49
CA VAL A 3 -4.97 -9.45 -14.07
C VAL A 3 -4.24 -10.78 -13.89
N ARG A 4 -4.64 -11.79 -14.66
CA ARG A 4 -3.98 -13.09 -14.64
C ARG A 4 -2.50 -13.00 -15.04
N ASP A 5 -2.18 -12.28 -16.12
CA ASP A 5 -0.80 -12.12 -16.58
C ASP A 5 0.05 -11.35 -15.57
N GLN A 6 -0.53 -10.31 -14.96
CA GLN A 6 0.13 -9.55 -13.90
C GLN A 6 0.40 -10.41 -12.67
N ALA A 7 -0.59 -11.21 -12.25
CA ALA A 7 -0.45 -12.08 -11.09
C ALA A 7 0.60 -13.19 -11.30
N LEU A 8 0.69 -13.76 -12.50
CA LEU A 8 1.74 -14.73 -12.82
C LEU A 8 3.14 -14.11 -12.72
N ARG A 9 3.32 -12.93 -13.30
CA ARG A 9 4.61 -12.19 -13.20
C ARG A 9 4.93 -11.79 -11.75
N ALA A 10 3.91 -11.42 -10.97
CA ALA A 10 4.08 -11.14 -9.54
C ALA A 10 4.52 -12.39 -8.76
N ARG A 11 3.99 -13.57 -9.10
CA ARG A 11 4.40 -14.84 -8.47
C ARG A 11 5.88 -15.16 -8.75
N ASP A 12 6.31 -14.99 -9.99
CA ASP A 12 7.73 -15.18 -10.34
C ASP A 12 8.62 -14.20 -9.56
N ALA A 13 8.21 -12.94 -9.46
CA ALA A 13 8.91 -11.95 -8.65
C ALA A 13 8.90 -12.28 -7.16
N ALA A 14 7.77 -12.77 -6.62
CA ALA A 14 7.65 -13.17 -5.22
C ALA A 14 8.61 -14.30 -4.83
N LEU A 15 8.87 -15.24 -5.74
CA LEU A 15 9.88 -16.31 -5.52
C LEU A 15 11.28 -15.72 -5.35
N VAL A 16 11.63 -14.69 -6.14
CA VAL A 16 12.91 -13.98 -6.01
C VAL A 16 12.98 -13.24 -4.66
N LEU A 17 11.89 -12.52 -4.29
CA LEU A 17 11.83 -11.76 -3.05
C LEU A 17 11.89 -12.65 -1.79
N ALA A 18 11.29 -13.84 -1.83
CA ALA A 18 11.32 -14.80 -0.73
C ALA A 18 12.73 -15.25 -0.39
N GLY A 19 13.64 -15.29 -1.39
CA GLY A 19 15.06 -15.58 -1.21
C GLY A 19 15.96 -14.37 -0.97
N ALA A 20 15.41 -13.14 -1.06
CA ALA A 20 16.19 -11.92 -0.90
C ALA A 20 16.60 -11.70 0.56
N THR A 21 17.88 -11.33 0.76
CA THR A 21 18.39 -11.01 2.08
C THR A 21 17.81 -9.67 2.58
N ARG A 22 17.88 -9.46 3.90
CA ARG A 22 17.53 -8.15 4.49
C ARG A 22 18.31 -7.02 3.81
N ALA A 23 19.63 -7.19 3.62
CA ALA A 23 20.49 -6.18 3.00
C ALA A 23 20.03 -5.82 1.57
N THR A 24 19.63 -6.83 0.79
CA THR A 24 19.10 -6.62 -0.57
C THR A 24 17.79 -5.84 -0.54
N LYS A 25 16.86 -6.19 0.37
CA LYS A 25 15.57 -5.49 0.51
C LYS A 25 15.76 -4.05 1.00
N ASP A 26 16.66 -3.82 1.96
CA ASP A 26 16.96 -2.49 2.47
C ASP A 26 17.61 -1.61 1.39
N ALA A 27 18.57 -2.14 0.62
CA ALA A 27 19.17 -1.44 -0.51
C ALA A 27 18.11 -1.08 -1.57
N ALA A 28 17.18 -1.99 -1.87
CA ALA A 28 16.09 -1.74 -2.81
C ALA A 28 15.14 -0.65 -2.32
N LEU A 29 14.80 -0.60 -1.03
CA LEU A 29 13.99 0.47 -0.46
C LEU A 29 14.68 1.83 -0.56
N HIS A 30 16.00 1.91 -0.34
CA HIS A 30 16.76 3.14 -0.55
C HIS A 30 16.78 3.54 -2.03
N ALA A 31 17.01 2.60 -2.95
CA ALA A 31 16.99 2.87 -4.38
C ALA A 31 15.61 3.34 -4.87
N MET A 32 14.53 2.74 -4.35
CA MET A 32 13.15 3.19 -4.61
C MET A 32 12.91 4.60 -4.09
N ALA A 33 13.39 4.93 -2.89
CA ALA A 33 13.28 6.27 -2.31
C ALA A 33 14.03 7.31 -3.18
N ASP A 34 15.23 6.99 -3.62
CA ASP A 34 16.05 7.89 -4.46
C ASP A 34 15.45 8.04 -5.87
N ALA A 35 14.90 6.97 -6.46
CA ALA A 35 14.21 7.02 -7.73
C ALA A 35 12.93 7.87 -7.65
N LEU A 36 12.15 7.72 -6.57
CA LEU A 36 10.95 8.54 -6.33
C LEU A 36 11.29 10.02 -6.14
N ALA A 37 12.36 10.34 -5.40
CA ALA A 37 12.83 11.71 -5.25
C ALA A 37 13.24 12.32 -6.60
N LYS A 38 13.93 11.56 -7.47
CA LYS A 38 14.29 12.01 -8.81
C LYS A 38 13.07 12.21 -9.74
N ALA A 39 12.01 11.42 -9.52
CA ALA A 39 10.78 11.49 -10.30
C ALA A 39 9.78 12.54 -9.81
N GLU A 40 10.11 13.36 -8.80
CA GLU A 40 9.20 14.33 -8.15
C GLU A 40 8.40 15.16 -9.17
N THR A 41 9.07 15.78 -10.14
CA THR A 41 8.43 16.61 -11.16
C THR A 41 7.42 15.79 -11.97
N ALA A 42 7.79 14.60 -12.44
CA ALA A 42 6.89 13.76 -13.23
C ALA A 42 5.68 13.28 -12.44
N VAL A 43 5.87 12.98 -11.15
CA VAL A 43 4.78 12.59 -10.23
C VAL A 43 3.84 13.77 -9.97
N LEU A 44 4.36 14.98 -9.79
CA LEU A 44 3.56 16.20 -9.60
C LEU A 44 2.78 16.56 -10.87
N ASP A 45 3.39 16.42 -12.05
CA ASP A 45 2.72 16.67 -13.33
C ASP A 45 1.55 15.67 -13.52
N ALA A 46 1.78 14.37 -13.32
CA ALA A 46 0.74 13.36 -13.37
C ALA A 46 -0.38 13.62 -12.34
N ASN A 47 -0.01 14.07 -11.13
CA ASN A 47 -0.97 14.41 -10.10
C ASN A 47 -1.80 15.64 -10.45
N SER A 48 -1.23 16.64 -11.12
CA SER A 48 -1.97 17.81 -11.59
C SER A 48 -3.11 17.45 -12.54
N HIS A 49 -2.90 16.47 -13.43
CA HIS A 49 -3.93 15.96 -14.33
C HIS A 49 -5.05 15.22 -13.59
N ASP A 50 -4.68 14.37 -12.61
CA ASP A 50 -5.68 13.67 -11.78
C ASP A 50 -6.52 14.66 -10.96
N VAL A 51 -5.90 15.70 -10.40
CA VAL A 51 -6.58 16.74 -9.63
C VAL A 51 -7.52 17.57 -10.51
N ALA A 52 -7.05 18.03 -11.67
CA ALA A 52 -7.88 18.79 -12.63
C ALA A 52 -9.12 17.99 -13.04
N ARG A 53 -8.95 16.71 -13.39
CA ARG A 53 -10.05 15.81 -13.72
C ARG A 53 -11.02 15.60 -12.54
N ALA A 54 -10.52 15.54 -11.31
CA ALA A 54 -11.38 15.44 -10.12
C ALA A 54 -12.17 16.71 -9.86
N GLU A 55 -11.57 17.88 -10.09
CA GLU A 55 -12.24 19.19 -9.98
C GLU A 55 -13.33 19.35 -11.04
N GLU A 56 -13.05 19.00 -12.29
CA GLU A 56 -14.03 18.99 -13.39
C GLU A 56 -15.23 18.07 -13.11
N ASN A 57 -15.01 16.94 -12.45
CA ASN A 57 -16.05 16.00 -12.05
C ASN A 57 -16.80 16.43 -10.78
N GLY A 58 -16.55 17.61 -10.22
CA GLY A 58 -17.22 18.12 -9.02
C GLY A 58 -16.89 17.36 -7.74
N THR A 59 -15.71 16.74 -7.65
CA THR A 59 -15.26 16.03 -6.44
C THR A 59 -15.13 16.99 -5.26
N GLY A 60 -15.63 16.60 -4.10
CA GLY A 60 -15.59 17.44 -2.89
C GLY A 60 -14.16 17.76 -2.43
N GLY A 61 -13.96 18.99 -1.92
CA GLY A 61 -12.63 19.53 -1.58
C GLY A 61 -11.80 18.65 -0.64
N ALA A 62 -12.43 17.97 0.32
CA ALA A 62 -11.72 17.04 1.22
C ALA A 62 -11.14 15.79 0.50
N LEU A 63 -11.76 15.35 -0.59
CA LEU A 63 -11.25 14.25 -1.42
C LEU A 63 -10.14 14.76 -2.35
N ILE A 64 -10.29 15.99 -2.88
CA ILE A 64 -9.25 16.63 -3.69
C ILE A 64 -7.98 16.86 -2.84
N ASP A 65 -8.10 17.33 -1.59
CA ASP A 65 -6.94 17.48 -0.71
C ASP A 65 -6.21 16.16 -0.46
N ARG A 66 -6.95 15.06 -0.32
CA ARG A 66 -6.36 13.72 -0.17
C ARG A 66 -5.66 13.21 -1.44
N LEU A 67 -6.17 13.60 -2.61
CA LEU A 67 -5.61 13.25 -3.91
C LEU A 67 -4.36 14.08 -4.24
N ARG A 68 -4.39 15.38 -3.88
CA ARG A 68 -3.34 16.34 -4.22
C ARG A 68 -2.01 15.98 -3.58
N LEU A 69 -0.97 15.91 -4.38
CA LEU A 69 0.42 15.81 -3.93
C LEU A 69 1.08 17.19 -3.90
N SER A 70 2.08 17.31 -3.06
CA SER A 70 3.01 18.45 -2.99
C SER A 70 4.44 17.90 -2.86
N PRO A 71 5.47 18.71 -3.08
CA PRO A 71 6.86 18.31 -2.81
C PRO A 71 7.04 17.72 -1.41
N ASP A 72 6.45 18.33 -0.38
CA ASP A 72 6.52 17.84 1.00
C ASP A 72 5.85 16.47 1.17
N ARG A 73 4.73 16.22 0.48
CA ARG A 73 4.06 14.91 0.51
C ARG A 73 4.90 13.84 -0.19
N ILE A 74 5.58 14.19 -1.28
CA ILE A 74 6.53 13.27 -1.96
C ILE A 74 7.74 13.03 -1.07
N ALA A 75 8.32 14.06 -0.47
CA ALA A 75 9.40 13.91 0.50
C ALA A 75 9.00 12.98 1.66
N GLY A 76 7.77 13.11 2.15
CA GLY A 76 7.22 12.19 3.16
C GLY A 76 7.14 10.73 2.71
N MET A 77 6.79 10.45 1.43
CA MET A 77 6.83 9.09 0.88
C MET A 77 8.27 8.56 0.78
N VAL A 78 9.21 9.39 0.34
CA VAL A 78 10.64 9.07 0.27
C VAL A 78 11.19 8.72 1.65
N ASP A 79 10.87 9.53 2.65
CA ASP A 79 11.28 9.27 4.05
C ASP A 79 10.62 8.02 4.62
N GLY A 80 9.37 7.75 4.27
CA GLY A 80 8.66 6.51 4.63
C GLY A 80 9.39 5.26 4.12
N LEU A 81 9.83 5.25 2.85
CA LEU A 81 10.61 4.17 2.28
C LEU A 81 11.96 3.98 2.99
N ARG A 82 12.64 5.08 3.33
CA ARG A 82 13.91 5.04 4.09
C ARG A 82 13.70 4.54 5.53
N GLN A 83 12.61 4.93 6.18
CA GLN A 83 12.24 4.40 7.49
C GLN A 83 11.97 2.89 7.45
N LEU A 84 11.26 2.40 6.42
CA LEU A 84 11.04 0.96 6.22
C LEU A 84 12.34 0.19 6.07
N ALA A 85 13.34 0.74 5.38
CA ALA A 85 14.67 0.11 5.28
C ALA A 85 15.31 -0.07 6.65
N GLY A 86 15.14 0.88 7.57
CA GLY A 86 15.68 0.81 8.94
C GLY A 86 14.98 -0.21 9.85
N LEU A 87 13.77 -0.66 9.51
CA LEU A 87 13.04 -1.62 10.35
C LEU A 87 13.67 -3.02 10.33
N PRO A 88 13.48 -3.82 11.38
CA PRO A 88 13.83 -5.24 11.37
C PRO A 88 13.14 -5.97 10.21
N ASP A 89 13.82 -6.97 9.66
CA ASP A 89 13.23 -7.86 8.66
C ASP A 89 12.38 -8.91 9.38
N PRO A 90 11.07 -9.02 9.09
CA PRO A 90 10.22 -10.00 9.76
C PRO A 90 10.41 -11.42 9.21
N VAL A 91 11.00 -11.57 8.01
CA VAL A 91 11.15 -12.88 7.35
C VAL A 91 12.25 -13.68 8.03
N GLY A 92 11.94 -14.89 8.42
CA GLY A 92 12.87 -15.78 9.13
C GLY A 92 12.79 -15.67 10.66
N ASP A 93 12.03 -14.73 11.22
CA ASP A 93 11.82 -14.63 12.66
C ASP A 93 11.19 -15.90 13.23
N ILE A 94 11.76 -16.42 14.30
CA ILE A 94 11.19 -17.55 15.05
C ILE A 94 10.18 -17.02 16.06
N VAL A 95 8.90 -17.27 15.82
CA VAL A 95 7.81 -16.83 16.70
C VAL A 95 7.80 -17.66 18.00
N ARG A 96 8.04 -18.97 17.86
CA ARG A 96 8.15 -19.92 18.96
C ARG A 96 8.83 -21.20 18.50
N GLY A 97 9.36 -21.97 19.45
CA GLY A 97 9.89 -23.31 19.20
C GLY A 97 9.72 -24.18 20.43
N TRP A 98 9.67 -25.51 20.24
CA TRP A 98 9.58 -26.50 21.31
C TRP A 98 10.16 -27.83 20.84
N THR A 99 10.41 -28.74 21.81
CA THR A 99 10.80 -30.12 21.53
C THR A 99 9.67 -31.03 22.00
N ASN A 100 9.20 -31.87 21.11
CA ASN A 100 8.20 -32.90 21.43
C ASN A 100 8.81 -34.01 22.31
N ALA A 101 7.96 -34.83 22.95
CA ALA A 101 8.40 -35.94 23.79
C ALA A 101 9.25 -36.97 23.05
N ASN A 102 9.10 -37.10 21.73
CA ASN A 102 9.89 -37.97 20.85
C ASN A 102 11.19 -37.31 20.35
N GLY A 103 11.60 -36.15 20.87
CA GLY A 103 12.82 -35.45 20.51
C GLY A 103 12.74 -34.57 19.25
N VAL A 104 11.60 -34.54 18.53
CA VAL A 104 11.43 -33.69 17.36
C VAL A 104 11.39 -32.21 17.79
N GLN A 105 12.30 -31.41 17.21
CA GLN A 105 12.33 -29.95 17.41
C GLN A 105 11.42 -29.28 16.39
N VAL A 106 10.50 -28.45 16.85
CA VAL A 106 9.56 -27.69 16.04
C VAL A 106 9.88 -26.21 16.19
N ARG A 107 9.89 -25.48 15.06
CA ARG A 107 10.05 -24.03 15.02
C ARG A 107 8.96 -23.44 14.15
N GLN A 108 8.25 -22.43 14.67
CA GLN A 108 7.32 -21.62 13.89
C GLN A 108 8.05 -20.39 13.40
N VAL A 109 8.25 -20.31 12.08
CA VAL A 109 9.02 -19.26 11.41
C VAL A 109 8.10 -18.37 10.58
N ARG A 110 8.32 -17.06 10.56
CA ARG A 110 7.63 -16.13 9.68
C ARG A 110 8.13 -16.27 8.25
N VAL A 111 7.20 -16.35 7.30
CA VAL A 111 7.49 -16.44 5.85
C VAL A 111 6.62 -15.41 5.10
N PRO A 112 7.03 -14.96 3.90
CA PRO A 112 6.19 -14.10 3.05
C PRO A 112 4.89 -14.82 2.66
N PHE A 113 3.83 -14.05 2.39
CA PHE A 113 2.60 -14.59 1.80
C PHE A 113 2.79 -15.01 0.35
N GLY A 114 3.58 -14.26 -0.40
CA GLY A 114 3.75 -14.40 -1.84
C GLY A 114 3.28 -13.16 -2.59
N VAL A 115 2.11 -13.20 -3.21
CA VAL A 115 1.51 -12.07 -3.93
C VAL A 115 0.41 -11.43 -3.07
N VAL A 116 0.57 -10.16 -2.75
CA VAL A 116 -0.37 -9.36 -1.98
C VAL A 116 -1.10 -8.40 -2.92
N GLY A 117 -2.41 -8.52 -3.03
CA GLY A 117 -3.25 -7.54 -3.72
C GLY A 117 -3.72 -6.46 -2.75
N ILE A 118 -3.53 -5.18 -3.08
CA ILE A 118 -3.96 -4.06 -2.24
C ILE A 118 -4.94 -3.21 -3.03
N ILE A 119 -6.18 -3.11 -2.52
CA ILE A 119 -7.27 -2.34 -3.13
C ILE A 119 -7.49 -1.10 -2.27
N TYR A 120 -7.25 0.11 -2.83
CA TYR A 120 -7.28 1.34 -2.04
C TYR A 120 -7.96 2.50 -2.77
N GLU A 121 -8.41 3.49 -1.98
CA GLU A 121 -9.05 4.70 -2.46
C GLU A 121 -8.04 5.73 -3.00
N ALA A 122 -8.53 6.92 -3.38
CA ALA A 122 -7.75 8.01 -3.98
C ALA A 122 -6.74 8.63 -2.97
N ARG A 123 -5.66 7.92 -2.73
CA ARG A 123 -4.53 8.35 -1.88
C ARG A 123 -3.22 7.89 -2.52
N PRO A 124 -2.59 8.70 -3.38
CA PRO A 124 -1.37 8.28 -4.09
C PRO A 124 -0.22 7.85 -3.18
N ASN A 125 -0.09 8.42 -1.97
CA ASN A 125 0.93 8.02 -1.01
C ASN A 125 0.85 6.53 -0.62
N VAL A 126 -0.36 5.95 -0.61
CA VAL A 126 -0.54 4.52 -0.28
C VAL A 126 0.19 3.62 -1.29
N THR A 127 0.38 4.08 -2.53
CA THR A 127 1.12 3.35 -3.58
C THR A 127 2.56 3.09 -3.15
N ALA A 128 3.26 4.10 -2.65
CA ALA A 128 4.64 3.98 -2.17
C ALA A 128 4.70 3.17 -0.87
N ASP A 129 3.83 3.47 0.10
CA ASP A 129 3.78 2.77 1.38
C ASP A 129 3.53 1.27 1.21
N ALA A 130 2.51 0.92 0.40
CA ALA A 130 2.13 -0.46 0.15
C ALA A 130 3.21 -1.24 -0.59
N GLY A 131 3.80 -0.65 -1.63
CA GLY A 131 4.92 -1.24 -2.36
C GLY A 131 6.12 -1.50 -1.46
N GLY A 132 6.49 -0.52 -0.64
CA GLY A 132 7.62 -0.62 0.30
C GLY A 132 7.39 -1.67 1.38
N ILE A 133 6.21 -1.72 2.01
CA ILE A 133 5.88 -2.71 3.04
C ILE A 133 5.89 -4.13 2.48
N CYS A 134 5.31 -4.33 1.28
CA CYS A 134 5.32 -5.62 0.62
C CYS A 134 6.75 -6.08 0.32
N LEU A 135 7.58 -5.20 -0.26
CA LEU A 135 8.98 -5.50 -0.52
C LEU A 135 9.74 -5.86 0.77
N LYS A 136 9.61 -5.05 1.84
CA LYS A 136 10.29 -5.30 3.12
C LYS A 136 9.92 -6.66 3.71
N SER A 137 8.67 -7.06 3.57
CA SER A 137 8.16 -8.36 4.05
C SER A 137 8.31 -9.51 3.04
N GLY A 138 9.05 -9.30 1.93
CA GLY A 138 9.37 -10.34 0.96
C GLY A 138 8.22 -10.71 0.02
N ASN A 139 7.23 -9.84 -0.13
CA ASN A 139 6.04 -10.07 -0.95
C ASN A 139 6.07 -9.24 -2.24
N ALA A 140 5.51 -9.76 -3.31
CA ALA A 140 5.16 -8.96 -4.48
C ALA A 140 3.80 -8.29 -4.27
N ALA A 141 3.64 -7.07 -4.83
CA ALA A 141 2.45 -6.24 -4.69
C ALA A 141 1.70 -6.04 -6.01
N LEU A 142 0.40 -6.32 -6.01
CA LEU A 142 -0.55 -5.90 -7.04
C LEU A 142 -1.40 -4.76 -6.47
N LEU A 143 -1.16 -3.54 -6.95
CA LEU A 143 -1.74 -2.32 -6.43
C LEU A 143 -2.94 -1.90 -7.28
N ARG A 144 -4.12 -1.83 -6.69
CA ARG A 144 -5.35 -1.36 -7.34
C ARG A 144 -5.85 -0.10 -6.63
N GLY A 145 -5.40 1.05 -7.08
CA GLY A 145 -5.88 2.35 -6.62
C GLY A 145 -7.18 2.80 -7.31
N SER A 146 -7.74 3.89 -6.85
CA SER A 146 -8.86 4.55 -7.51
C SER A 146 -8.47 5.04 -8.90
N SER A 147 -9.42 5.01 -9.84
CA SER A 147 -9.25 5.58 -11.19
C SER A 147 -9.02 7.09 -11.16
N SER A 148 -9.45 7.79 -10.11
CA SER A 148 -9.20 9.22 -9.93
C SER A 148 -7.74 9.57 -9.64
N ALA A 149 -6.91 8.59 -9.29
CA ALA A 149 -5.48 8.74 -9.01
C ALA A 149 -4.62 7.90 -9.97
N ALA A 150 -5.15 7.53 -11.14
CA ALA A 150 -4.50 6.56 -12.01
C ALA A 150 -3.15 7.03 -12.55
N GLU A 151 -3.04 8.29 -12.94
CA GLU A 151 -1.79 8.85 -13.49
C GLU A 151 -0.76 9.04 -12.39
N SER A 152 -1.14 9.59 -11.25
CA SER A 152 -0.27 9.70 -10.07
C SER A 152 0.28 8.34 -9.63
N ASN A 153 -0.60 7.35 -9.49
CA ASN A 153 -0.21 5.99 -9.10
C ASN A 153 0.73 5.35 -10.13
N GLY A 154 0.49 5.60 -11.43
CA GLY A 154 1.35 5.14 -12.52
C GLY A 154 2.77 5.69 -12.39
N ALA A 155 2.91 7.00 -12.29
CA ALA A 155 4.20 7.68 -12.15
C ALA A 155 4.97 7.22 -10.89
N ILE A 156 4.27 7.02 -9.76
CA ILE A 156 4.88 6.50 -8.54
C ILE A 156 5.38 5.06 -8.77
N VAL A 157 4.55 4.16 -9.33
CA VAL A 157 4.94 2.77 -9.56
C VAL A 157 6.12 2.68 -10.53
N GLU A 158 6.17 3.49 -11.58
CA GLU A 158 7.32 3.56 -12.50
C GLU A 158 8.60 3.94 -11.76
N ALA A 159 8.55 4.94 -10.89
CA ALA A 159 9.69 5.32 -10.07
C ALA A 159 10.13 4.19 -9.12
N LEU A 160 9.19 3.52 -8.45
CA LEU A 160 9.50 2.39 -7.56
C LEU A 160 10.12 1.22 -8.35
N GLN A 161 9.60 0.92 -9.54
CA GLN A 161 10.14 -0.13 -10.42
C GLN A 161 11.56 0.19 -10.90
N ALA A 162 11.85 1.45 -11.21
CA ALA A 162 13.21 1.87 -11.55
C ALA A 162 14.17 1.60 -10.38
N GLY A 163 13.80 1.95 -9.16
CA GLY A 163 14.60 1.66 -7.97
C GLY A 163 14.78 0.15 -7.71
N LEU A 164 13.76 -0.68 -7.98
CA LEU A 164 13.90 -2.15 -7.90
C LEU A 164 14.94 -2.66 -8.91
N ILE A 165 14.89 -2.19 -10.16
CA ILE A 165 15.84 -2.57 -11.21
C ILE A 165 17.26 -2.17 -10.81
N ASP A 166 17.47 -0.95 -10.33
CA ASP A 166 18.77 -0.45 -9.87
C ASP A 166 19.35 -1.31 -8.73
N ALA A 167 18.49 -1.89 -7.90
CA ALA A 167 18.87 -2.81 -6.83
C ALA A 167 18.99 -4.28 -7.27
N GLY A 168 18.82 -4.60 -8.56
CA GLY A 168 18.89 -5.96 -9.09
C GLY A 168 17.67 -6.83 -8.77
N LEU A 169 16.54 -6.23 -8.41
CA LEU A 169 15.28 -6.93 -8.15
C LEU A 169 14.30 -6.79 -9.34
N PRO A 170 13.39 -7.75 -9.53
CA PRO A 170 12.45 -7.70 -10.63
C PRO A 170 11.45 -6.53 -10.47
N ALA A 171 11.29 -5.71 -11.51
CA ALA A 171 10.30 -4.64 -11.55
C ALA A 171 8.87 -5.14 -11.28
N GLN A 172 8.57 -6.38 -11.66
CA GLN A 172 7.28 -7.03 -11.50
C GLN A 172 6.92 -7.34 -10.04
N ALA A 173 7.83 -7.09 -9.11
CA ALA A 173 7.56 -7.16 -7.68
C ALA A 173 6.53 -6.10 -7.21
N ILE A 174 6.41 -4.98 -7.93
CA ILE A 174 5.39 -3.95 -7.67
C ILE A 174 4.71 -3.62 -8.99
N GLN A 175 3.42 -3.89 -9.11
CA GLN A 175 2.66 -3.64 -10.32
C GLN A 175 1.36 -2.88 -10.02
N LEU A 176 0.99 -1.95 -10.92
CA LEU A 176 -0.29 -1.27 -10.87
C LEU A 176 -1.31 -2.00 -11.74
N VAL A 177 -2.45 -2.36 -11.15
CA VAL A 177 -3.60 -2.96 -11.85
C VAL A 177 -4.51 -1.83 -12.32
N LEU A 178 -4.41 -1.48 -13.60
CA LEU A 178 -5.24 -0.45 -14.24
C LEU A 178 -6.42 -1.07 -14.98
N GLY A 179 -7.51 -0.31 -15.10
CA GLY A 179 -8.68 -0.68 -15.87
C GLY A 179 -9.98 -0.26 -15.20
N PRO A 180 -11.13 -0.62 -15.79
CA PRO A 180 -12.44 -0.27 -15.26
C PRO A 180 -12.70 -0.97 -13.91
N ARG A 181 -13.84 -0.67 -13.29
CA ARG A 181 -14.17 -1.17 -11.93
C ARG A 181 -14.24 -2.70 -11.89
N GLU A 182 -14.63 -3.31 -12.99
CA GLU A 182 -14.79 -4.77 -13.16
C GLU A 182 -13.48 -5.52 -12.94
N ILE A 183 -12.33 -4.88 -13.23
CA ILE A 183 -11.01 -5.49 -13.02
C ILE A 183 -10.73 -5.79 -11.53
N THR A 184 -11.40 -5.06 -10.64
CA THR A 184 -11.35 -5.34 -9.20
C THR A 184 -11.99 -6.69 -8.88
N ASN A 185 -13.06 -7.08 -9.62
CA ASN A 185 -13.69 -8.38 -9.48
C ASN A 185 -12.76 -9.51 -9.97
N GLU A 186 -12.01 -9.27 -11.06
CA GLU A 186 -11.00 -10.23 -11.52
C GLU A 186 -9.90 -10.43 -10.47
N LEU A 187 -9.45 -9.35 -9.81
CA LEU A 187 -8.46 -9.42 -8.74
C LEU A 187 -9.01 -10.19 -7.53
N MET A 188 -10.26 -9.95 -7.13
CA MET A 188 -10.94 -10.67 -6.06
C MET A 188 -11.18 -12.16 -6.38
N ALA A 189 -11.29 -12.51 -7.63
CA ALA A 189 -11.46 -13.88 -8.10
C ALA A 189 -10.14 -14.61 -8.38
N ALA A 190 -8.99 -13.96 -8.27
CA ALA A 190 -7.67 -14.48 -8.63
C ALA A 190 -7.10 -15.50 -7.62
N ARG A 191 -7.93 -16.38 -7.09
CA ARG A 191 -7.55 -17.45 -6.16
C ARG A 191 -6.47 -18.34 -6.76
N GLY A 192 -5.43 -18.63 -5.98
CA GLY A 192 -4.28 -19.44 -6.40
C GLY A 192 -3.23 -18.66 -7.21
N LEU A 193 -3.52 -17.40 -7.57
CA LEU A 193 -2.57 -16.48 -8.19
C LEU A 193 -2.21 -15.32 -7.25
N VAL A 194 -3.17 -14.85 -6.46
CA VAL A 194 -3.00 -13.87 -5.38
C VAL A 194 -3.22 -14.61 -4.06
N ASP A 195 -2.34 -14.40 -3.10
CA ASP A 195 -2.33 -15.14 -1.84
C ASP A 195 -3.16 -14.44 -0.75
N VAL A 196 -3.21 -13.12 -0.78
CA VAL A 196 -4.00 -12.31 0.16
C VAL A 196 -4.41 -10.98 -0.45
N LEU A 197 -5.60 -10.48 -0.09
CA LEU A 197 -6.06 -9.13 -0.40
C LEU A 197 -6.13 -8.27 0.86
N VAL A 198 -5.73 -7.01 0.72
CA VAL A 198 -5.79 -5.99 1.77
C VAL A 198 -6.60 -4.80 1.25
N PRO A 199 -7.90 -4.71 1.59
CA PRO A 199 -8.69 -3.52 1.26
C PRO A 199 -8.31 -2.35 2.19
N ARG A 200 -8.13 -1.15 1.63
CA ARG A 200 -7.77 0.07 2.34
C ARG A 200 -8.67 1.23 1.92
N GLY A 201 -9.68 1.55 2.71
CA GLY A 201 -10.62 2.63 2.38
C GLY A 201 -11.81 2.66 3.32
N GLY A 202 -12.92 3.21 2.85
CA GLY A 202 -14.17 3.26 3.62
C GLY A 202 -14.82 1.90 3.79
N ALA A 203 -15.75 1.81 4.77
CA ALA A 203 -16.45 0.58 5.12
C ALA A 203 -17.13 -0.10 3.91
N GLY A 204 -17.65 0.68 2.96
CA GLY A 204 -18.27 0.16 1.75
C GLY A 204 -17.32 -0.65 0.87
N LEU A 205 -16.10 -0.15 0.64
CA LEU A 205 -15.06 -0.87 -0.10
C LEU A 205 -14.64 -2.14 0.64
N ILE A 206 -14.35 -2.01 1.94
CA ILE A 206 -13.90 -3.13 2.76
C ILE A 206 -14.96 -4.25 2.76
N ASN A 207 -16.22 -3.92 3.05
CA ASN A 207 -17.33 -4.88 3.04
C ASN A 207 -17.52 -5.55 1.66
N THR A 208 -17.34 -4.79 0.56
CA THR A 208 -17.45 -5.33 -0.79
C THR A 208 -16.36 -6.37 -1.06
N VAL A 209 -15.12 -6.07 -0.69
CA VAL A 209 -13.99 -6.99 -0.87
C VAL A 209 -14.16 -8.23 0.01
N VAL A 210 -14.49 -8.06 1.29
CA VAL A 210 -14.67 -9.17 2.24
C VAL A 210 -15.77 -10.14 1.79
N ARG A 211 -16.89 -9.61 1.29
CA ARG A 211 -18.04 -10.45 0.88
C ARG A 211 -17.85 -11.16 -0.46
N ASN A 212 -17.11 -10.55 -1.39
CA ASN A 212 -17.06 -11.03 -2.79
C ASN A 212 -15.72 -11.68 -3.15
N SER A 213 -14.70 -11.59 -2.29
CA SER A 213 -13.40 -12.17 -2.60
C SER A 213 -13.37 -13.68 -2.44
N GLN A 214 -12.75 -14.36 -3.41
CA GLN A 214 -12.35 -15.76 -3.34
C GLN A 214 -10.91 -15.93 -2.82
N VAL A 215 -10.16 -14.84 -2.76
CA VAL A 215 -8.82 -14.76 -2.17
C VAL A 215 -8.97 -14.41 -0.69
N PRO A 216 -8.18 -14.99 0.22
CA PRO A 216 -8.15 -14.58 1.62
C PRO A 216 -7.99 -13.07 1.79
N VAL A 217 -8.72 -12.47 2.74
CA VAL A 217 -8.73 -11.02 2.98
C VAL A 217 -8.22 -10.71 4.39
N ILE A 218 -7.28 -9.77 4.49
CA ILE A 218 -6.94 -9.13 5.76
C ILE A 218 -7.69 -7.81 5.81
N GLU A 219 -8.79 -7.80 6.55
CA GLU A 219 -9.60 -6.60 6.71
C GLU A 219 -9.13 -5.71 7.87
N THR A 220 -9.31 -4.41 7.69
CA THR A 220 -9.21 -3.43 8.78
C THR A 220 -10.61 -3.08 9.25
N GLY A 221 -10.85 -3.10 10.55
CA GLY A 221 -12.12 -2.66 11.12
C GLY A 221 -12.34 -1.15 10.99
N VAL A 222 -13.51 -0.68 11.39
CA VAL A 222 -13.81 0.75 11.50
C VAL A 222 -12.99 1.34 12.64
N GLY A 223 -12.17 2.34 12.35
CA GLY A 223 -11.38 3.04 13.37
C GLY A 223 -12.29 3.88 14.28
N ASN A 224 -12.25 3.61 15.58
CA ASN A 224 -12.84 4.49 16.57
C ASN A 224 -11.84 5.60 16.90
N CYS A 225 -12.17 6.84 16.54
CA CYS A 225 -11.37 7.99 16.94
C CYS A 225 -11.74 8.42 18.34
N HIS A 226 -10.75 8.52 19.22
CA HIS A 226 -10.92 9.02 20.58
C HIS A 226 -10.26 10.40 20.71
N LEU A 227 -10.95 11.34 21.34
CA LEU A 227 -10.41 12.63 21.73
C LEU A 227 -10.42 12.69 23.26
N PHE A 228 -9.25 12.71 23.86
CA PHE A 228 -9.09 12.97 25.28
C PHE A 228 -8.72 14.45 25.48
N VAL A 229 -9.47 15.14 26.31
CA VAL A 229 -9.20 16.53 26.68
C VAL A 229 -8.71 16.55 28.12
N ASP A 230 -7.42 16.82 28.30
CA ASP A 230 -6.83 16.96 29.64
C ASP A 230 -7.29 18.24 30.32
N ALA A 231 -7.23 18.28 31.66
CA ALA A 231 -7.61 19.45 32.44
C ALA A 231 -6.76 20.70 32.15
N THR A 232 -5.54 20.51 31.62
CA THR A 232 -4.61 21.58 31.23
C THR A 232 -4.77 22.02 29.77
N ALA A 233 -5.64 21.37 28.98
CA ALA A 233 -5.82 21.66 27.56
C ALA A 233 -6.53 23.02 27.35
N ASP A 234 -6.22 23.68 26.24
CA ASP A 234 -6.99 24.83 25.77
C ASP A 234 -8.40 24.35 25.35
N GLN A 235 -9.41 24.86 26.11
CA GLN A 235 -10.80 24.44 25.93
C GLN A 235 -11.36 24.84 24.55
N GLN A 236 -10.96 26.01 24.02
CA GLN A 236 -11.45 26.47 22.72
C GLN A 236 -10.86 25.62 21.61
N MET A 237 -9.56 25.33 21.64
CA MET A 237 -8.92 24.44 20.68
C MET A 237 -9.55 23.04 20.72
N ALA A 238 -9.82 22.50 21.92
CA ALA A 238 -10.47 21.20 22.06
C ALA A 238 -11.89 21.19 21.46
N LEU A 239 -12.64 22.27 21.64
CA LEU A 239 -13.97 22.44 21.07
C LEU A 239 -13.91 22.52 19.53
N ASP A 240 -12.99 23.29 18.97
CA ASP A 240 -12.82 23.44 17.53
C ASP A 240 -12.44 22.11 16.86
N ILE A 241 -11.54 21.34 17.48
CA ILE A 241 -11.18 19.99 17.01
C ILE A 241 -12.39 19.03 17.05
N LYS A 242 -13.18 19.09 18.13
CA LYS A 242 -14.38 18.26 18.30
C LYS A 242 -15.45 18.60 17.26
N ILE A 243 -15.73 19.87 17.03
CA ILE A 243 -16.71 20.34 16.03
C ILE A 243 -16.26 19.99 14.63
N GLY A 244 -14.98 20.20 14.27
CA GLY A 244 -14.42 19.81 12.98
C GLY A 244 -14.53 18.32 12.68
N ARG A 245 -14.47 17.46 13.71
CA ARG A 245 -14.67 16.00 13.56
C ARG A 245 -16.14 15.59 13.51
N ALA A 246 -17.02 16.28 14.21
CA ALA A 246 -18.47 16.04 14.14
C ALA A 246 -19.01 16.33 12.73
N SER A 247 -18.56 17.41 12.08
CA SER A 247 -18.96 17.75 10.71
C SER A 247 -18.46 16.73 9.66
N CYS A 248 -17.39 15.98 9.95
CA CYS A 248 -16.96 14.86 9.11
C CYS A 248 -17.86 13.62 9.24
N ARG A 249 -18.62 13.46 10.32
CA ARG A 249 -19.49 12.31 10.55
C ARG A 249 -20.84 12.41 9.87
N GLU A 250 -21.31 13.62 9.61
CA GLU A 250 -22.61 13.86 8.95
C GLU A 250 -22.56 13.74 7.42
N ARG A 251 -21.41 13.42 6.83
CA ARG A 251 -21.20 13.29 5.37
C ARG A 251 -20.82 11.90 4.90
N VAL A 252 -21.26 10.87 5.64
CA VAL A 252 -21.12 9.46 5.19
C VAL A 252 -22.49 8.89 4.95
#